data_89f9641698dc7f47d116aeffc9c9978d
#
_entry.id   89f9641698dc7f47d116aeffc9c9978d
#
_cell.length_a   1.000
_cell.length_b   1.000
_cell.length_c   1.000
_cell.angle_alpha   90.00
_cell.angle_beta   90.00
_cell.angle_gamma   90.00
#
_symmetry.space_group_name_H-M   'P 1'
#
loop_
_entity.id
_entity.type
_entity.pdbx_description
1 polymer ?
#
loop_
_entity_poly.entity_id
_entity_poly.type
_entity_poly.pdbx_seq_one_letter_code
_entity_poly.pdbx_strand_id
1 'polypeptide(L)'
;MSSLSFYELKRKALKKYFGRMNEKQKEAVFAVNGPVLVLAGAGSGKTTVIVNRIANMINFGDAYYDDSYQGSAEDCRFLENYINGRDADLEQLRETIAVRPIKPWNILAITFTNKAAGELKERLRTLLGEDGDNINAATFHSACVRILRREIDKLGYQSSFTIYDSDDSQRVVKACMNELGVSEKQFPPRSVLSEIGFAKDRLMEPEDMAEDAANDYRRTVIAKIYREYQKKLFASNAVDFDDIIKLTVKILNDFPETLEYYQNRYKLSLIHISEPTRHLR
;
A
#
# COMPACT_ATOMS: atom_id res chain seq x y z
N MET A 1 46.02 9.15 -15.06
CA MET A 1 44.58 9.31 -14.86
C MET A 1 44.27 8.62 -13.52
N SER A 2 43.70 9.33 -12.57
CA SER A 2 43.25 8.74 -11.28
C SER A 2 42.25 7.64 -11.58
N SER A 3 42.53 6.41 -11.14
CA SER A 3 41.57 5.32 -11.24
C SER A 3 40.33 5.67 -10.38
N LEU A 4 39.13 5.49 -10.92
CA LEU A 4 37.89 5.70 -10.17
C LEU A 4 37.85 4.76 -8.99
N SER A 5 37.33 5.23 -7.86
CA SER A 5 37.07 4.38 -6.70
C SER A 5 35.96 3.36 -7.00
N PHE A 6 35.91 2.24 -6.27
CA PHE A 6 34.82 1.28 -6.37
C PHE A 6 33.44 1.95 -6.18
N TYR A 7 33.32 2.89 -5.24
CA TYR A 7 32.12 3.65 -5.01
C TYR A 7 31.67 4.44 -6.25
N GLU A 8 32.61 5.11 -6.94
CA GLU A 8 32.29 5.85 -8.16
C GLU A 8 31.91 4.92 -9.33
N LEU A 9 32.62 3.79 -9.47
CA LEU A 9 32.32 2.76 -10.47
C LEU A 9 30.94 2.16 -10.23
N LYS A 10 30.60 1.78 -9.00
CA LYS A 10 29.30 1.27 -8.61
C LYS A 10 28.18 2.22 -8.98
N ARG A 11 28.30 3.51 -8.66
CA ARG A 11 27.31 4.53 -9.02
C ARG A 11 27.16 4.70 -10.53
N LYS A 12 28.24 4.65 -11.28
CA LYS A 12 28.22 4.70 -12.76
C LYS A 12 27.53 3.49 -13.34
N ALA A 13 27.81 2.30 -12.83
CA ALA A 13 27.16 1.06 -13.26
C ALA A 13 25.63 1.10 -13.01
N LEU A 14 25.20 1.55 -11.81
CA LEU A 14 23.77 1.72 -11.50
C LEU A 14 23.11 2.77 -12.39
N LYS A 15 23.76 3.93 -12.64
CA LYS A 15 23.24 4.92 -13.56
C LYS A 15 23.12 4.41 -14.99
N LYS A 16 24.03 3.54 -15.44
CA LYS A 16 23.94 2.86 -16.72
C LYS A 16 22.80 1.85 -16.76
N TYR A 17 22.63 1.03 -15.73
CA TYR A 17 21.52 0.08 -15.61
C TYR A 17 20.17 0.76 -15.77
N PHE A 18 19.97 1.90 -15.10
CA PHE A 18 18.77 2.72 -15.21
C PHE A 18 18.88 3.81 -16.29
N GLY A 19 19.66 3.58 -17.35
CA GLY A 19 20.00 4.58 -18.38
C GLY A 19 18.82 5.16 -19.14
N ARG A 20 17.69 4.45 -19.22
CA ARG A 20 16.44 4.94 -19.84
C ARG A 20 15.69 5.99 -19.03
N MET A 21 16.10 6.24 -17.79
CA MET A 21 15.46 7.18 -16.88
C MET A 21 16.21 8.53 -16.89
N ASN A 22 15.48 9.62 -16.72
CA ASN A 22 16.10 10.93 -16.50
C ASN A 22 16.68 11.05 -15.07
N GLU A 23 17.49 12.08 -14.82
CA GLU A 23 18.22 12.22 -13.54
C GLU A 23 17.26 12.34 -12.33
N LYS A 24 16.11 13.03 -12.46
CA LYS A 24 15.11 13.13 -11.37
C LYS A 24 14.41 11.80 -11.08
N GLN A 25 14.15 11.01 -12.10
CA GLN A 25 13.61 9.68 -11.94
C GLN A 25 14.63 8.76 -11.25
N LYS A 26 15.92 8.81 -11.64
CA LYS A 26 17.00 8.06 -11.00
C LYS A 26 17.18 8.47 -9.55
N GLU A 27 17.10 9.76 -9.23
CA GLU A 27 17.14 10.27 -7.86
C GLU A 27 16.07 9.60 -6.99
N ALA A 28 14.81 9.54 -7.49
CA ALA A 28 13.71 8.87 -6.81
C ALA A 28 13.89 7.35 -6.71
N VAL A 29 14.51 6.71 -7.70
CA VAL A 29 14.79 5.25 -7.68
C VAL A 29 15.84 4.91 -6.64
N PHE A 30 16.90 5.72 -6.50
CA PHE A 30 18.00 5.45 -5.60
C PHE A 30 17.76 5.89 -4.15
N ALA A 31 16.82 6.80 -3.90
CA ALA A 31 16.46 7.23 -2.55
C ALA A 31 15.68 6.13 -1.80
N VAL A 32 16.34 5.07 -1.34
CA VAL A 32 15.70 3.88 -0.78
C VAL A 32 15.34 3.99 0.70
N ASN A 33 16.05 4.80 1.46
CA ASN A 33 15.90 4.91 2.92
C ASN A 33 14.95 6.06 3.31
N GLY A 34 14.19 5.85 4.37
CA GLY A 34 13.27 6.83 4.96
C GLY A 34 12.02 7.11 4.11
N PRO A 35 11.17 8.04 4.56
CA PRO A 35 9.98 8.46 3.83
C PRO A 35 10.36 9.30 2.61
N VAL A 36 9.88 8.91 1.44
CA VAL A 36 10.14 9.60 0.16
C VAL A 36 8.82 9.98 -0.49
N LEU A 37 8.62 11.26 -0.76
CA LEU A 37 7.49 11.79 -1.51
C LEU A 37 7.95 12.16 -2.93
N VAL A 38 7.33 11.55 -3.94
CA VAL A 38 7.59 11.85 -5.36
C VAL A 38 6.39 12.57 -5.96
N LEU A 39 6.53 13.87 -6.21
CA LEU A 39 5.52 14.68 -6.88
C LEU A 39 5.79 14.68 -8.40
N ALA A 40 4.79 14.22 -9.16
CA ALA A 40 4.97 14.07 -10.60
C ALA A 40 3.63 14.22 -11.34
N GLY A 41 3.59 15.06 -12.37
CA GLY A 41 2.41 15.30 -13.19
C GLY A 41 1.94 14.08 -14.01
N ALA A 42 0.81 14.19 -14.67
CA ALA A 42 0.33 13.18 -15.60
C ALA A 42 1.35 12.96 -16.74
N GLY A 43 1.59 11.71 -17.13
CA GLY A 43 2.56 11.38 -18.20
C GLY A 43 4.03 11.47 -17.82
N SER A 44 4.39 11.90 -16.60
CA SER A 44 5.80 12.02 -16.16
C SER A 44 6.53 10.70 -15.90
N GLY A 45 5.83 9.57 -16.05
CA GLY A 45 6.40 8.24 -15.80
C GLY A 45 6.37 7.78 -14.34
N LYS A 46 5.43 8.28 -13.52
CA LYS A 46 5.27 7.85 -12.09
C LYS A 46 5.34 6.34 -11.91
N THR A 47 4.55 5.59 -12.67
CA THR A 47 4.55 4.12 -12.60
C THR A 47 5.90 3.53 -12.98
N THR A 48 6.59 4.10 -13.97
CA THR A 48 7.95 3.69 -14.35
C THR A 48 8.94 3.88 -13.20
N VAL A 49 8.85 5.01 -12.49
CA VAL A 49 9.68 5.27 -11.31
C VAL A 49 9.43 4.23 -10.22
N ILE A 50 8.16 3.94 -9.91
CA ILE A 50 7.80 2.96 -8.87
C ILE A 50 8.32 1.56 -9.23
N VAL A 51 8.09 1.10 -10.47
CA VAL A 51 8.54 -0.22 -10.94
C VAL A 51 10.06 -0.33 -10.87
N ASN A 52 10.80 0.68 -11.34
CA ASN A 52 12.26 0.68 -11.30
C ASN A 52 12.80 0.86 -9.88
N ARG A 53 12.12 1.61 -9.00
CA ARG A 53 12.47 1.69 -7.58
C ARG A 53 12.36 0.33 -6.88
N ILE A 54 11.28 -0.41 -7.13
CA ILE A 54 11.10 -1.77 -6.64
C ILE A 54 12.23 -2.67 -7.18
N ALA A 55 12.51 -2.60 -8.49
CA ALA A 55 13.59 -3.38 -9.09
C ALA A 55 14.96 -3.04 -8.50
N ASN A 56 15.24 -1.75 -8.24
CA ASN A 56 16.47 -1.34 -7.56
C ASN A 56 16.59 -1.96 -6.16
N MET A 57 15.51 -1.95 -5.40
CA MET A 57 15.51 -2.49 -4.04
C MET A 57 15.69 -4.01 -3.98
N ILE A 58 15.09 -4.73 -4.93
CA ILE A 58 15.22 -6.19 -5.02
C ILE A 58 16.62 -6.58 -5.52
N ASN A 59 17.12 -5.91 -6.55
CA ASN A 59 18.35 -6.28 -7.20
C ASN A 59 19.60 -5.75 -6.47
N PHE A 60 19.52 -4.51 -5.97
CA PHE A 60 20.71 -3.78 -5.50
C PHE A 60 20.56 -3.21 -4.08
N GLY A 61 19.33 -3.14 -3.55
CA GLY A 61 19.08 -2.59 -2.21
C GLY A 61 19.57 -1.14 -2.09
N ASP A 62 20.40 -0.86 -1.11
CA ASP A 62 20.92 0.46 -0.75
C ASP A 62 22.27 0.78 -1.42
N ALA A 63 22.62 0.06 -2.50
CA ALA A 63 23.94 0.10 -3.12
C ALA A 63 24.40 1.51 -3.56
N TYR A 64 23.48 2.40 -3.98
CA TYR A 64 23.85 3.68 -4.60
C TYR A 64 24.54 4.66 -3.64
N TYR A 65 24.12 4.69 -2.36
CA TYR A 65 24.67 5.59 -1.34
C TYR A 65 25.59 4.90 -0.33
N ASP A 66 25.66 3.59 -0.33
CA ASP A 66 26.54 2.83 0.55
C ASP A 66 27.97 2.87 0.05
N ASP A 67 28.90 3.23 0.90
CA ASP A 67 30.35 3.28 0.65
C ASP A 67 31.18 2.36 1.58
N SER A 68 30.50 1.48 2.30
CA SER A 68 31.12 0.62 3.32
C SER A 68 32.08 -0.42 2.73
N TYR A 69 31.86 -0.87 1.48
CA TYR A 69 32.70 -1.82 0.80
C TYR A 69 33.52 -1.15 -0.30
N GLN A 70 34.86 -1.36 -0.27
CA GLN A 70 35.79 -0.70 -1.20
C GLN A 70 36.03 -1.49 -2.49
N GLY A 71 35.51 -2.70 -2.58
CA GLY A 71 35.69 -3.59 -3.73
C GLY A 71 37.11 -4.19 -3.86
N SER A 72 37.19 -5.31 -4.54
CA SER A 72 38.45 -5.88 -4.97
C SER A 72 38.93 -5.28 -6.30
N ALA A 73 40.17 -5.56 -6.70
CA ALA A 73 40.67 -5.18 -8.03
C ALA A 73 39.86 -5.87 -9.16
N GLU A 74 39.33 -7.06 -8.91
CA GLU A 74 38.50 -7.81 -9.83
C GLU A 74 37.13 -7.18 -9.98
N ASP A 75 36.50 -6.77 -8.88
CA ASP A 75 35.22 -6.04 -8.87
C ASP A 75 35.34 -4.73 -9.65
N CYS A 76 36.38 -3.95 -9.42
CA CYS A 76 36.61 -2.70 -10.15
C CYS A 76 36.76 -2.95 -11.66
N ARG A 77 37.52 -3.98 -12.06
CA ARG A 77 37.70 -4.35 -13.47
C ARG A 77 36.39 -4.80 -14.12
N PHE A 78 35.58 -5.60 -13.41
CA PHE A 78 34.28 -6.01 -13.88
C PHE A 78 33.37 -4.78 -14.10
N LEU A 79 33.28 -3.88 -13.11
CA LEU A 79 32.46 -2.66 -13.23
C LEU A 79 32.93 -1.75 -14.37
N GLU A 80 34.23 -1.60 -14.60
CA GLU A 80 34.75 -0.85 -15.75
C GLU A 80 34.31 -1.47 -17.08
N ASN A 81 34.41 -2.81 -17.20
CA ASN A 81 33.95 -3.53 -18.38
C ASN A 81 32.44 -3.37 -18.58
N TYR A 82 31.66 -3.52 -17.52
CA TYR A 82 30.21 -3.30 -17.55
C TYR A 82 29.86 -1.90 -18.01
N ILE A 83 30.46 -0.84 -17.43
CA ILE A 83 30.24 0.55 -17.80
C ILE A 83 30.58 0.80 -19.28
N ASN A 84 31.66 0.23 -19.77
CA ASN A 84 32.11 0.37 -21.16
C ASN A 84 31.36 -0.53 -22.17
N GLY A 85 30.38 -1.34 -21.71
CA GLY A 85 29.60 -2.23 -22.57
C GLY A 85 30.35 -3.46 -23.09
N ARG A 86 31.46 -3.83 -22.43
CA ARG A 86 32.25 -5.04 -22.70
C ARG A 86 31.71 -6.25 -21.94
N ASP A 87 30.89 -6.01 -20.95
CA ASP A 87 30.21 -7.01 -20.14
C ASP A 87 28.76 -6.59 -19.93
N ALA A 88 27.86 -7.56 -19.74
CA ALA A 88 26.42 -7.35 -19.54
C ALA A 88 25.83 -8.36 -18.55
N ASP A 89 26.66 -9.06 -17.77
CA ASP A 89 26.21 -10.02 -16.77
C ASP A 89 25.53 -9.31 -15.60
N LEU A 90 24.20 -9.47 -15.52
CA LEU A 90 23.39 -8.85 -14.48
C LEU A 90 23.47 -9.60 -13.15
N GLU A 91 23.70 -10.89 -13.16
CA GLU A 91 23.85 -11.69 -11.95
C GLU A 91 25.14 -11.31 -11.25
N GLN A 92 26.25 -11.28 -11.99
CA GLN A 92 27.52 -10.82 -11.49
C GLN A 92 27.46 -9.36 -11.02
N LEU A 93 26.73 -8.49 -11.73
CA LEU A 93 26.52 -7.11 -11.28
C LEU A 93 25.82 -7.05 -9.91
N ARG A 94 24.75 -7.86 -9.73
CA ARG A 94 24.05 -7.94 -8.43
C ARG A 94 24.98 -8.42 -7.32
N GLU A 95 25.70 -9.50 -7.54
CA GLU A 95 26.64 -10.05 -6.57
C GLU A 95 27.74 -9.05 -6.19
N THR A 96 28.25 -8.30 -7.17
CA THR A 96 29.32 -7.33 -6.95
C THR A 96 28.88 -6.10 -6.15
N ILE A 97 27.67 -5.58 -6.40
CA ILE A 97 27.30 -4.24 -5.87
C ILE A 97 26.09 -4.22 -4.94
N ALA A 98 25.33 -5.32 -4.79
CA ALA A 98 24.13 -5.29 -3.96
C ALA A 98 24.45 -5.10 -2.48
N VAL A 99 23.66 -4.23 -1.83
CA VAL A 99 23.77 -3.93 -0.41
C VAL A 99 22.39 -4.07 0.22
N ARG A 100 22.21 -5.04 1.09
CA ARG A 100 20.94 -5.29 1.80
C ARG A 100 19.73 -5.36 0.87
N PRO A 101 19.72 -6.18 -0.18
CA PRO A 101 18.58 -6.30 -1.08
C PRO A 101 17.33 -6.78 -0.33
N ILE A 102 16.16 -6.27 -0.74
CA ILE A 102 14.87 -6.59 -0.11
C ILE A 102 14.22 -7.73 -0.87
N LYS A 103 13.69 -8.71 -0.14
CA LYS A 103 12.97 -9.82 -0.77
C LYS A 103 11.62 -9.35 -1.30
N PRO A 104 11.15 -9.87 -2.47
CA PRO A 104 9.91 -9.42 -3.13
C PRO A 104 8.68 -9.43 -2.21
N TRP A 105 8.51 -10.45 -1.38
CA TRP A 105 7.39 -10.59 -0.44
C TRP A 105 7.44 -9.61 0.75
N ASN A 106 8.55 -8.89 0.95
CA ASN A 106 8.65 -7.82 1.94
C ASN A 106 8.22 -6.45 1.40
N ILE A 107 7.76 -6.38 0.14
CA ILE A 107 7.29 -5.16 -0.50
C ILE A 107 5.78 -5.16 -0.55
N LEU A 108 5.17 -4.08 -0.05
CA LEU A 108 3.75 -3.79 -0.17
C LEU A 108 3.57 -2.58 -1.09
N ALA A 109 3.04 -2.81 -2.30
CA ALA A 109 2.75 -1.76 -3.27
C ALA A 109 1.23 -1.53 -3.36
N ILE A 110 0.78 -0.35 -2.94
CA ILE A 110 -0.65 -0.03 -2.83
C ILE A 110 -1.05 0.95 -3.92
N THR A 111 -2.20 0.67 -4.53
CA THR A 111 -2.85 1.55 -5.52
C THR A 111 -4.31 1.80 -5.12
N PHE A 112 -4.97 2.77 -5.78
CA PHE A 112 -6.38 3.07 -5.50
C PHE A 112 -7.36 2.17 -6.26
N THR A 113 -6.96 1.63 -7.42
CA THR A 113 -7.85 0.85 -8.28
C THR A 113 -7.29 -0.52 -8.60
N ASN A 114 -8.18 -1.51 -8.77
CA ASN A 114 -7.78 -2.86 -9.18
C ASN A 114 -7.09 -2.86 -10.55
N LYS A 115 -7.50 -1.97 -11.46
CA LYS A 115 -6.85 -1.80 -12.77
C LYS A 115 -5.39 -1.38 -12.60
N ALA A 116 -5.13 -0.34 -11.78
CA ALA A 116 -3.76 0.12 -11.53
C ALA A 116 -2.91 -0.94 -10.81
N ALA A 117 -3.50 -1.71 -9.88
CA ALA A 117 -2.82 -2.83 -9.24
C ALA A 117 -2.44 -3.93 -10.24
N GLY A 118 -3.35 -4.25 -11.17
CA GLY A 118 -3.10 -5.21 -12.25
C GLY A 118 -1.98 -4.75 -13.19
N GLU A 119 -2.04 -3.50 -13.66
CA GLU A 119 -1.00 -2.91 -14.51
C GLU A 119 0.37 -2.87 -13.81
N LEU A 120 0.39 -2.58 -12.51
CA LEU A 120 1.63 -2.57 -11.73
C LEU A 120 2.23 -3.99 -11.65
N LYS A 121 1.40 -5.00 -11.35
CA LYS A 121 1.84 -6.41 -11.32
C LYS A 121 2.42 -6.86 -12.66
N GLU A 122 1.73 -6.58 -13.76
CA GLU A 122 2.20 -6.95 -15.09
C GLU A 122 3.56 -6.34 -15.42
N ARG A 123 3.75 -5.05 -15.11
CA ARG A 123 5.03 -4.37 -15.32
C ARG A 123 6.14 -4.93 -14.43
N LEU A 124 5.84 -5.26 -13.17
CA LEU A 124 6.78 -5.88 -12.25
C LEU A 124 7.18 -7.27 -12.74
N ARG A 125 6.21 -8.08 -13.18
CA ARG A 125 6.46 -9.40 -13.77
C ARG A 125 7.33 -9.31 -15.02
N THR A 126 7.04 -8.35 -15.91
CA THR A 126 7.82 -8.13 -17.14
C THR A 126 9.29 -7.76 -16.81
N LEU A 127 9.51 -6.98 -15.75
CA LEU A 127 10.86 -6.50 -15.39
C LEU A 127 11.65 -7.49 -14.52
N LEU A 128 10.98 -8.20 -13.61
CA LEU A 128 11.61 -9.01 -12.56
C LEU A 128 11.32 -10.52 -12.68
N GLY A 129 10.52 -10.93 -13.66
CA GLY A 129 10.13 -12.33 -13.81
C GLY A 129 9.34 -12.83 -12.59
N GLU A 130 9.69 -14.01 -12.07
CA GLU A 130 9.03 -14.64 -10.91
C GLU A 130 9.08 -13.79 -9.64
N ASP A 131 10.13 -13.01 -9.45
CA ASP A 131 10.23 -12.08 -8.32
C ASP A 131 9.13 -11.03 -8.36
N GLY A 132 8.70 -10.61 -9.56
CA GLY A 132 7.59 -9.68 -9.74
C GLY A 132 6.24 -10.23 -9.28
N ASP A 133 6.00 -11.53 -9.42
CA ASP A 133 4.77 -12.20 -8.98
C ASP A 133 4.68 -12.30 -7.44
N ASN A 134 5.82 -12.32 -6.76
CA ASN A 134 5.91 -12.42 -5.30
C ASN A 134 5.73 -11.08 -4.56
N ILE A 135 5.61 -9.97 -5.29
CA ILE A 135 5.38 -8.64 -4.70
C ILE A 135 3.89 -8.48 -4.33
N ASN A 136 3.64 -7.95 -3.14
CA ASN A 136 2.28 -7.68 -2.69
C ASN A 136 1.74 -6.38 -3.29
N ALA A 137 1.36 -6.39 -4.57
CA ALA A 137 0.69 -5.26 -5.22
C ALA A 137 -0.84 -5.42 -5.12
N ALA A 138 -1.53 -4.42 -4.56
CA ALA A 138 -2.95 -4.49 -4.27
C ALA A 138 -3.58 -3.09 -4.11
N THR A 139 -4.92 -3.03 -4.02
CA THR A 139 -5.60 -1.84 -3.48
C THR A 139 -5.55 -1.83 -1.95
N PHE A 140 -5.82 -0.67 -1.31
CA PHE A 140 -5.94 -0.59 0.14
C PHE A 140 -6.90 -1.65 0.69
N HIS A 141 -8.12 -1.69 0.16
CA HIS A 141 -9.13 -2.67 0.60
C HIS A 141 -8.65 -4.12 0.42
N SER A 142 -8.06 -4.45 -0.73
CA SER A 142 -7.56 -5.81 -0.98
C SER A 142 -6.42 -6.21 -0.03
N ALA A 143 -5.56 -5.27 0.35
CA ALA A 143 -4.51 -5.49 1.32
C ALA A 143 -5.11 -5.71 2.73
N CYS A 144 -6.05 -4.85 3.14
CA CYS A 144 -6.76 -4.96 4.41
C CYS A 144 -7.57 -6.26 4.52
N VAL A 145 -8.31 -6.65 3.47
CA VAL A 145 -9.05 -7.94 3.45
C VAL A 145 -8.10 -9.12 3.71
N ARG A 146 -6.90 -9.12 3.14
CA ARG A 146 -5.93 -10.20 3.40
C ARG A 146 -5.46 -10.23 4.85
N ILE A 147 -5.30 -9.07 5.48
CA ILE A 147 -4.98 -8.97 6.90
C ILE A 147 -6.18 -9.48 7.73
N LEU A 148 -7.38 -8.99 7.44
CA LEU A 148 -8.59 -9.39 8.16
C LEU A 148 -8.86 -10.89 8.05
N ARG A 149 -8.71 -11.50 6.87
CA ARG A 149 -8.87 -12.95 6.70
C ARG A 149 -7.97 -13.79 7.62
N ARG A 150 -6.89 -13.21 8.10
CA ARG A 150 -5.93 -13.88 8.97
C ARG A 150 -6.10 -13.52 10.44
N GLU A 151 -6.54 -12.32 10.75
CA GLU A 151 -6.42 -11.76 12.11
C GLU A 151 -7.76 -11.33 12.73
N ILE A 152 -8.87 -11.38 11.98
CA ILE A 152 -10.17 -10.82 12.41
C ILE A 152 -10.81 -11.59 13.58
N ASP A 153 -10.40 -12.85 13.80
CA ASP A 153 -10.80 -13.66 14.94
C ASP A 153 -10.46 -13.00 16.27
N LYS A 154 -9.41 -12.19 16.32
CA LYS A 154 -9.04 -11.35 17.48
C LYS A 154 -10.14 -10.36 17.88
N LEU A 155 -11.01 -9.97 16.94
CA LEU A 155 -12.18 -9.11 17.17
C LEU A 155 -13.49 -9.92 17.35
N GLY A 156 -13.42 -11.25 17.39
CA GLY A 156 -14.58 -12.13 17.59
C GLY A 156 -15.35 -12.51 16.32
N TYR A 157 -14.89 -12.08 15.13
CA TYR A 157 -15.44 -12.51 13.85
C TYR A 157 -14.83 -13.84 13.41
N GLN A 158 -15.51 -14.53 12.50
CA GLN A 158 -14.92 -15.68 11.81
C GLN A 158 -14.16 -15.21 10.56
N SER A 159 -13.04 -15.87 10.23
CA SER A 159 -12.23 -15.55 9.05
C SER A 159 -13.00 -15.68 7.71
N SER A 160 -14.10 -16.45 7.70
CA SER A 160 -15.01 -16.63 6.56
C SER A 160 -16.04 -15.49 6.37
N PHE A 161 -15.84 -14.35 7.03
CA PHE A 161 -16.78 -13.21 6.99
C PHE A 161 -17.20 -12.83 5.57
N THR A 162 -18.44 -12.34 5.44
CA THR A 162 -18.98 -11.82 4.19
C THR A 162 -18.72 -10.31 4.08
N ILE A 163 -18.41 -9.83 2.88
CA ILE A 163 -18.29 -8.39 2.61
C ILE A 163 -19.62 -7.94 1.98
N TYR A 164 -20.32 -7.06 2.68
CA TYR A 164 -21.58 -6.48 2.21
C TYR A 164 -21.29 -5.33 1.25
N ASP A 165 -22.03 -5.32 0.15
CA ASP A 165 -22.03 -4.19 -0.78
C ASP A 165 -22.93 -3.05 -0.30
N SER A 166 -23.06 -1.99 -1.13
CA SER A 166 -23.88 -0.83 -0.80
C SER A 166 -25.37 -1.17 -0.66
N ASP A 167 -25.88 -2.14 -1.42
CA ASP A 167 -27.30 -2.51 -1.38
C ASP A 167 -27.58 -3.41 -0.18
N ASP A 168 -26.68 -4.32 0.17
CA ASP A 168 -26.72 -5.11 1.38
C ASP A 168 -26.71 -4.21 2.62
N SER A 169 -25.75 -3.28 2.66
CA SER A 169 -25.60 -2.31 3.76
C SER A 169 -26.84 -1.44 3.93
N GLN A 170 -27.44 -0.97 2.84
CA GLN A 170 -28.70 -0.21 2.90
C GLN A 170 -29.88 -1.04 3.44
N ARG A 171 -29.96 -2.32 3.06
CA ARG A 171 -31.03 -3.23 3.60
C ARG A 171 -30.89 -3.38 5.10
N VAL A 172 -29.66 -3.54 5.61
CA VAL A 172 -29.43 -3.64 7.06
C VAL A 172 -29.78 -2.33 7.77
N VAL A 173 -29.36 -1.18 7.23
CA VAL A 173 -29.71 0.14 7.81
C VAL A 173 -31.23 0.33 7.86
N LYS A 174 -31.97 0.00 6.80
CA LYS A 174 -33.43 0.07 6.79
C LYS A 174 -34.07 -0.84 7.85
N ALA A 175 -33.57 -2.05 8.02
CA ALA A 175 -34.03 -2.95 9.06
C ALA A 175 -33.81 -2.35 10.46
N CYS A 176 -32.64 -1.76 10.72
CA CYS A 176 -32.35 -1.07 11.98
C CYS A 176 -33.28 0.13 12.21
N MET A 177 -33.53 0.93 11.17
CA MET A 177 -34.44 2.08 11.24
C MET A 177 -35.87 1.66 11.57
N ASN A 178 -36.38 0.61 10.93
CA ASN A 178 -37.72 0.07 11.21
C ASN A 178 -37.84 -0.41 12.66
N GLU A 179 -36.84 -1.12 13.18
CA GLU A 179 -36.83 -1.58 14.58
C GLU A 179 -36.79 -0.43 15.59
N LEU A 180 -36.08 0.64 15.24
CA LEU A 180 -35.98 1.84 16.08
C LEU A 180 -37.15 2.83 15.88
N GLY A 181 -38.10 2.54 15.00
CA GLY A 181 -39.22 3.44 14.68
C GLY A 181 -38.78 4.74 13.99
N VAL A 182 -37.64 4.72 13.27
CA VAL A 182 -37.12 5.91 12.58
C VAL A 182 -37.65 5.99 11.16
N SER A 183 -38.22 7.14 10.79
CA SER A 183 -38.82 7.36 9.48
C SER A 183 -37.75 7.52 8.37
N GLU A 184 -37.85 6.70 7.30
CA GLU A 184 -37.03 6.85 6.10
C GLU A 184 -37.20 8.21 5.38
N LYS A 185 -38.32 8.88 5.56
CA LYS A 185 -38.54 10.22 4.98
C LYS A 185 -37.71 11.29 5.68
N GLN A 186 -37.54 11.19 6.99
CA GLN A 186 -36.71 12.12 7.77
C GLN A 186 -35.23 11.76 7.71
N PHE A 187 -34.91 10.46 7.64
CA PHE A 187 -33.56 9.92 7.61
C PHE A 187 -33.42 9.02 6.37
N PRO A 188 -33.13 9.55 5.19
CA PRO A 188 -32.89 8.70 4.01
C PRO A 188 -31.77 7.68 4.26
N PRO A 189 -31.99 6.38 4.05
CA PRO A 189 -31.02 5.32 4.40
C PRO A 189 -29.63 5.52 3.81
N ARG A 190 -29.53 6.05 2.59
CA ARG A 190 -28.24 6.38 1.95
C ARG A 190 -27.50 7.48 2.70
N SER A 191 -28.21 8.49 3.18
CA SER A 191 -27.61 9.58 3.96
C SER A 191 -27.13 9.07 5.32
N VAL A 192 -27.92 8.21 5.98
CA VAL A 192 -27.54 7.58 7.24
C VAL A 192 -26.28 6.72 7.05
N LEU A 193 -26.24 5.90 6.01
CA LEU A 193 -25.08 5.05 5.70
C LEU A 193 -23.83 5.91 5.41
N SER A 194 -23.99 7.01 4.68
CA SER A 194 -22.89 7.94 4.42
C SER A 194 -22.34 8.58 5.70
N GLU A 195 -23.21 8.97 6.65
CA GLU A 195 -22.77 9.53 7.93
C GLU A 195 -22.09 8.47 8.82
N ILE A 196 -22.57 7.22 8.78
CA ILE A 196 -21.88 6.09 9.42
C ILE A 196 -20.50 5.86 8.79
N GLY A 197 -20.38 5.89 7.46
CA GLY A 197 -19.11 5.79 6.74
C GLY A 197 -18.13 6.88 7.17
N PHE A 198 -18.56 8.14 7.25
CA PHE A 198 -17.73 9.24 7.76
C PHE A 198 -17.27 9.04 9.22
N ALA A 199 -18.10 8.43 10.07
CA ALA A 199 -17.68 8.08 11.43
C ALA A 199 -16.63 6.96 11.41
N LYS A 200 -16.82 5.93 10.59
CA LYS A 200 -15.84 4.84 10.40
C LYS A 200 -14.50 5.33 9.86
N ASP A 201 -14.50 6.26 8.90
CA ASP A 201 -13.30 6.88 8.35
C ASP A 201 -12.47 7.62 9.40
N ARG A 202 -13.15 8.13 10.45
CA ARG A 202 -12.52 8.76 11.61
C ARG A 202 -12.21 7.78 12.76
N LEU A 203 -12.39 6.49 12.51
CA LEU A 203 -12.24 5.42 13.49
C LEU A 203 -13.18 5.54 14.71
N MET A 204 -14.28 6.30 14.57
CA MET A 204 -15.26 6.47 15.64
C MET A 204 -16.10 5.20 15.81
N GLU A 205 -16.28 4.79 17.05
CA GLU A 205 -17.29 3.79 17.41
C GLU A 205 -18.67 4.45 17.56
N PRO A 206 -19.77 3.68 17.59
CA PRO A 206 -21.11 4.24 17.79
C PRO A 206 -21.23 5.08 19.08
N GLU A 207 -20.49 4.72 20.10
CA GLU A 207 -20.42 5.42 21.40
C GLU A 207 -19.76 6.79 21.25
N ASP A 208 -18.63 6.87 20.56
CA ASP A 208 -17.91 8.12 20.28
C ASP A 208 -18.79 9.09 19.48
N MET A 209 -19.51 8.56 18.50
CA MET A 209 -20.46 9.36 17.70
C MET A 209 -21.63 9.87 18.56
N ALA A 210 -22.10 9.09 19.54
CA ALA A 210 -23.16 9.49 20.45
C ALA A 210 -22.71 10.59 21.42
N GLU A 211 -21.48 10.52 21.92
CA GLU A 211 -20.88 11.54 22.78
C GLU A 211 -20.67 12.86 22.01
N ASP A 212 -20.14 12.79 20.80
CA ASP A 212 -19.91 13.96 19.92
C ASP A 212 -21.23 14.63 19.49
N ALA A 213 -22.32 13.86 19.51
CA ALA A 213 -23.66 14.31 19.11
C ALA A 213 -24.46 15.02 20.22
N ALA A 214 -23.90 15.28 21.40
CA ALA A 214 -24.61 15.61 22.66
C ALA A 214 -25.76 16.65 22.57
N ASN A 215 -25.81 17.51 21.56
CA ASN A 215 -26.85 18.49 21.32
C ASN A 215 -27.48 18.45 19.91
N ASP A 216 -27.14 17.45 19.10
CA ASP A 216 -27.64 17.26 17.75
C ASP A 216 -28.57 16.03 17.69
N TYR A 217 -29.89 16.29 17.65
CA TYR A 217 -30.91 15.24 17.55
C TYR A 217 -30.65 14.29 16.38
N ARG A 218 -30.27 14.82 15.20
CA ARG A 218 -30.05 14.01 14.02
C ARG A 218 -28.87 13.05 14.23
N ARG A 219 -27.74 13.56 14.72
CA ARG A 219 -26.55 12.75 15.00
C ARG A 219 -26.80 11.72 16.09
N THR A 220 -27.56 12.08 17.13
CA THR A 220 -27.96 11.14 18.20
C THR A 220 -28.77 9.97 17.66
N VAL A 221 -29.73 10.24 16.74
CA VAL A 221 -30.52 9.17 16.10
C VAL A 221 -29.62 8.29 15.22
N ILE A 222 -28.73 8.89 14.44
CA ILE A 222 -27.80 8.15 13.57
C ILE A 222 -26.82 7.29 14.39
N ALA A 223 -26.33 7.78 15.51
CA ALA A 223 -25.47 6.99 16.41
C ALA A 223 -26.21 5.75 16.96
N LYS A 224 -27.52 5.86 17.27
CA LYS A 224 -28.35 4.69 17.64
C LYS A 224 -28.47 3.70 16.50
N ILE A 225 -28.73 4.19 15.26
CA ILE A 225 -28.80 3.32 14.08
C ILE A 225 -27.45 2.66 13.83
N TYR A 226 -26.35 3.39 13.95
CA TYR A 226 -24.98 2.88 13.77
C TYR A 226 -24.70 1.73 14.75
N ARG A 227 -25.07 1.86 16.03
CA ARG A 227 -24.90 0.80 17.03
C ARG A 227 -25.65 -0.46 16.63
N GLU A 228 -26.92 -0.37 16.24
CA GLU A 228 -27.69 -1.54 15.81
C GLU A 228 -27.21 -2.11 14.49
N TYR A 229 -26.74 -1.26 13.58
CA TYR A 229 -26.12 -1.67 12.32
C TYR A 229 -24.87 -2.54 12.55
N GLN A 230 -23.94 -2.08 13.40
CA GLN A 230 -22.73 -2.86 13.73
C GLN A 230 -23.07 -4.19 14.43
N LYS A 231 -24.05 -4.20 15.33
CA LYS A 231 -24.50 -5.45 15.96
C LYS A 231 -25.02 -6.45 14.93
N LYS A 232 -25.82 -6.01 13.95
CA LYS A 232 -26.35 -6.87 12.90
C LYS A 232 -25.25 -7.38 11.97
N LEU A 233 -24.30 -6.54 11.58
CA LEU A 233 -23.15 -6.97 10.81
C LEU A 233 -22.36 -8.04 11.56
N PHE A 234 -22.04 -7.78 12.83
CA PHE A 234 -21.32 -8.75 13.68
C PHE A 234 -22.07 -10.07 13.81
N ALA A 235 -23.37 -10.04 14.13
CA ALA A 235 -24.20 -11.22 14.26
C ALA A 235 -24.29 -12.05 12.97
N SER A 236 -24.18 -11.39 11.81
CA SER A 236 -24.19 -12.01 10.50
C SER A 236 -22.79 -12.44 10.03
N ASN A 237 -21.76 -12.27 10.86
CA ASN A 237 -20.36 -12.42 10.47
C ASN A 237 -20.06 -11.68 9.15
N ALA A 238 -20.46 -10.42 9.07
CA ALA A 238 -20.32 -9.57 7.91
C ALA A 238 -19.58 -8.26 8.25
N VAL A 239 -18.93 -7.70 7.26
CA VAL A 239 -18.28 -6.38 7.30
C VAL A 239 -18.71 -5.59 6.06
N ASP A 240 -18.84 -4.28 6.15
CA ASP A 240 -19.00 -3.43 4.98
C ASP A 240 -17.64 -2.92 4.45
N PHE A 241 -17.67 -2.08 3.41
CA PHE A 241 -16.45 -1.55 2.80
C PHE A 241 -15.64 -0.69 3.75
N ASP A 242 -16.29 0.13 4.58
CA ASP A 242 -15.61 1.01 5.53
C ASP A 242 -15.02 0.22 6.70
N ASP A 243 -15.70 -0.86 7.13
CA ASP A 243 -15.20 -1.79 8.16
C ASP A 243 -13.89 -2.46 7.75
N ILE A 244 -13.67 -2.73 6.46
CA ILE A 244 -12.44 -3.38 5.99
C ILE A 244 -11.20 -2.59 6.45
N ILE A 245 -11.23 -1.28 6.29
CA ILE A 245 -10.11 -0.43 6.71
C ILE A 245 -10.14 -0.20 8.22
N LYS A 246 -11.30 0.18 8.78
CA LYS A 246 -11.47 0.47 10.20
C LYS A 246 -11.01 -0.69 11.08
N LEU A 247 -11.51 -1.91 10.82
CA LEU A 247 -11.18 -3.10 11.62
C LEU A 247 -9.72 -3.51 11.44
N THR A 248 -9.12 -3.31 10.26
CA THR A 248 -7.68 -3.53 10.07
C THR A 248 -6.86 -2.60 10.94
N VAL A 249 -7.19 -1.30 10.95
CA VAL A 249 -6.51 -0.32 11.80
C VAL A 249 -6.71 -0.67 13.28
N LYS A 250 -7.93 -1.06 13.67
CA LYS A 250 -8.23 -1.48 15.04
C LYS A 250 -7.35 -2.68 15.46
N ILE A 251 -7.24 -3.71 14.64
CA ILE A 251 -6.38 -4.87 14.93
C ILE A 251 -4.93 -4.44 15.11
N LEU A 252 -4.41 -3.59 14.22
CA LEU A 252 -3.02 -3.13 14.30
C LEU A 252 -2.75 -2.25 15.52
N ASN A 253 -3.75 -1.52 16.02
CA ASN A 253 -3.62 -0.69 17.21
C ASN A 253 -3.77 -1.49 18.51
N ASP A 254 -4.74 -2.42 18.54
CA ASP A 254 -5.11 -3.13 19.77
C ASP A 254 -4.22 -4.36 20.04
N PHE A 255 -3.53 -4.89 19.01
CA PHE A 255 -2.69 -6.10 19.09
C PHE A 255 -1.25 -5.81 18.64
N PRO A 256 -0.37 -5.36 19.56
CA PRO A 256 1.01 -4.98 19.24
C PRO A 256 1.83 -6.08 18.54
N GLU A 257 1.60 -7.34 18.89
CA GLU A 257 2.27 -8.48 18.25
C GLU A 257 1.88 -8.64 16.78
N THR A 258 0.64 -8.31 16.43
CA THR A 258 0.17 -8.29 15.05
C THR A 258 0.82 -7.16 14.27
N LEU A 259 0.88 -5.96 14.85
CA LEU A 259 1.56 -4.83 14.26
C LEU A 259 3.05 -5.14 14.00
N GLU A 260 3.76 -5.69 14.98
CA GLU A 260 5.16 -6.08 14.86
C GLU A 260 5.37 -7.13 13.75
N TYR A 261 4.47 -8.12 13.65
CA TYR A 261 4.53 -9.09 12.55
C TYR A 261 4.46 -8.41 11.19
N TYR A 262 3.50 -7.48 10.97
CA TYR A 262 3.35 -6.82 9.68
C TYR A 262 4.45 -5.80 9.41
N GLN A 263 4.99 -5.11 10.41
CA GLN A 263 6.17 -4.24 10.29
C GLN A 263 7.42 -5.03 9.88
N ASN A 264 7.61 -6.23 10.43
CA ASN A 264 8.70 -7.12 10.06
C ASN A 264 8.50 -7.74 8.69
N ARG A 265 7.26 -8.01 8.30
CA ARG A 265 6.91 -8.56 6.99
C ARG A 265 7.04 -7.53 5.88
N TYR A 266 6.48 -6.32 6.05
CA TYR A 266 6.47 -5.27 5.04
C TYR A 266 7.53 -4.21 5.37
N LYS A 267 8.77 -4.49 5.00
CA LYS A 267 9.91 -3.57 5.22
C LYS A 267 9.85 -2.34 4.32
N LEU A 268 9.06 -2.40 3.25
CA LEU A 268 8.82 -1.32 2.32
C LEU A 268 7.34 -1.24 1.96
N SER A 269 6.75 -0.07 2.12
CA SER A 269 5.44 0.26 1.57
C SER A 269 5.55 1.37 0.52
N LEU A 270 4.89 1.17 -0.61
CA LEU A 270 4.82 2.12 -1.71
C LEU A 270 3.35 2.42 -1.98
N ILE A 271 2.95 3.69 -1.92
CA ILE A 271 1.59 4.11 -2.20
C ILE A 271 1.60 4.89 -3.51
N HIS A 272 0.90 4.38 -4.52
CA HIS A 272 0.76 5.03 -5.81
C HIS A 272 -0.59 5.76 -5.89
N ILE A 273 -0.56 7.09 -5.79
CA ILE A 273 -1.71 7.95 -5.99
C ILE A 273 -1.62 8.50 -7.42
N SER A 274 -2.50 8.04 -8.32
CA SER A 274 -2.75 8.75 -9.56
C SER A 274 -3.81 9.81 -9.29
N GLU A 275 -3.48 11.09 -9.54
CA GLU A 275 -4.50 12.13 -9.55
C GLU A 275 -5.62 11.72 -10.52
N PRO A 276 -6.91 11.87 -10.13
CA PRO A 276 -7.99 11.73 -11.08
C PRO A 276 -7.73 12.73 -12.20
N THR A 277 -7.60 12.25 -13.43
CA THR A 277 -7.58 13.11 -14.61
C THR A 277 -8.87 13.92 -14.58
N ARG A 278 -8.80 15.17 -14.11
CA ARG A 278 -9.84 16.15 -14.37
C ARG A 278 -9.92 16.24 -15.89
N HIS A 279 -10.93 15.60 -16.47
CA HIS A 279 -11.36 15.98 -17.79
C HIS A 279 -11.78 17.45 -17.71
N LEU A 280 -10.91 18.34 -18.12
CA LEU A 280 -11.28 19.71 -18.47
C LEU A 280 -12.25 19.58 -19.65
N ARG A 281 -13.54 19.58 -19.34
CA ARG A 281 -14.58 19.88 -20.33
C ARG A 281 -14.71 21.38 -20.49
#